data_2df0d2bd317bf9562a51bc10bc629e1c
#
_entry.id   2df0d2bd317bf9562a51bc10bc629e1c
#
_cell.length_a   1.000
_cell.length_b   1.000
_cell.length_c   1.000
_cell.angle_alpha   90.00
_cell.angle_beta   90.00
_cell.angle_gamma   90.00
#
_symmetry.space_group_name_H-M   'P 1'
#
loop_
_entity.id
_entity.type
_entity.pdbx_description
1 polymer ?
#
loop_
_entity_poly.entity_id
_entity_poly.type
_entity_poly.pdbx_seq_one_letter_code
_entity_poly.pdbx_strand_id
1 'polypeptide(L)'
;PSIEDKVVRFAEKPRHQIFVEPCGLDTEEMYLQGMSSSLPEAVQNEMYRTIEGFEHLEIMRPAYAIEYDCADPTALAPTLEFKEIRGLYGAGQFNGTSGYEEAAAQGLLAGLNAARAVQGRPGIVLKRQESYIGTLVDDLVTKGVLDPYA
;
A
#
# COMPACT_ATOMS: atom_id res chain seq x y z
N PRO A 1 -6.28 -9.57 -3.22
CA PRO A 1 -7.14 -9.24 -4.34
C PRO A 1 -8.55 -8.88 -3.88
N SER A 2 -9.18 -7.93 -4.55
CA SER A 2 -10.58 -7.56 -4.35
C SER A 2 -11.54 -8.68 -4.80
N ILE A 3 -12.83 -8.52 -4.50
CA ILE A 3 -13.85 -9.44 -5.03
C ILE A 3 -13.86 -9.39 -6.56
N GLU A 4 -13.73 -8.21 -7.13
CA GLU A 4 -13.67 -8.00 -8.58
C GLU A 4 -12.49 -8.76 -9.20
N ASP A 5 -11.32 -8.70 -8.60
CA ASP A 5 -10.15 -9.49 -9.02
C ASP A 5 -10.39 -11.00 -8.91
N LYS A 6 -11.04 -11.45 -7.83
CA LYS A 6 -11.34 -12.86 -7.62
C LYS A 6 -12.26 -13.40 -8.72
N VAL A 7 -13.27 -12.63 -9.09
CA VAL A 7 -14.22 -13.00 -10.14
C VAL A 7 -13.59 -13.01 -11.53
N VAL A 8 -12.69 -12.08 -11.83
CA VAL A 8 -12.10 -11.90 -13.15
C VAL A 8 -10.78 -12.67 -13.30
N ARG A 9 -9.80 -12.37 -12.44
CA ARG A 9 -8.44 -12.93 -12.56
C ARG A 9 -8.32 -14.36 -12.05
N PHE A 10 -9.18 -14.75 -11.11
CA PHE A 10 -9.15 -16.07 -10.45
C PHE A 10 -10.46 -16.83 -10.63
N ALA A 11 -11.12 -16.62 -11.78
CA ALA A 11 -12.39 -17.25 -12.12
C ALA A 11 -12.31 -18.79 -12.18
N GLU A 12 -11.12 -19.35 -12.43
CA GLU A 12 -10.88 -20.79 -12.45
C GLU A 12 -10.88 -21.44 -11.05
N LYS A 13 -10.79 -20.63 -9.99
CA LYS A 13 -10.82 -21.16 -8.62
C LYS A 13 -12.24 -21.54 -8.22
N PRO A 14 -12.45 -22.78 -7.71
CA PRO A 14 -13.79 -23.25 -7.33
C PRO A 14 -14.36 -22.51 -6.11
N ARG A 15 -13.51 -21.86 -5.33
CA ARG A 15 -13.90 -21.12 -4.13
C ARG A 15 -12.82 -20.10 -3.74
N HIS A 16 -13.20 -19.10 -2.95
CA HIS A 16 -12.31 -18.13 -2.33
C HIS A 16 -12.50 -18.17 -0.81
N GLN A 17 -11.39 -18.03 -0.09
CA GLN A 17 -11.39 -18.03 1.37
C GLN A 17 -11.86 -16.68 1.90
N ILE A 18 -12.73 -16.73 2.91
CA ILE A 18 -13.09 -15.59 3.77
C ILE A 18 -12.69 -15.97 5.19
N PHE A 19 -12.02 -15.05 5.90
CA PHE A 19 -11.76 -15.20 7.32
C PHE A 19 -12.70 -14.27 8.08
N VAL A 20 -13.32 -14.80 9.13
CA VAL A 20 -14.22 -14.07 10.03
C VAL A 20 -13.49 -13.93 11.36
N GLU A 21 -13.11 -12.72 11.72
CA GLU A 21 -12.24 -12.42 12.84
C GLU A 21 -12.91 -11.43 13.78
N PRO A 22 -12.95 -11.67 15.12
CA PRO A 22 -13.52 -10.71 16.04
C PRO A 22 -12.67 -9.44 16.08
N CYS A 23 -13.33 -8.27 16.03
CA CYS A 23 -12.66 -6.98 16.13
C CYS A 23 -12.15 -6.66 17.53
N GLY A 24 -12.58 -7.38 18.56
CA GLY A 24 -12.16 -7.22 19.94
C GLY A 24 -12.86 -8.21 20.87
N LEU A 25 -12.47 -8.18 22.16
CA LEU A 25 -13.05 -9.06 23.18
C LEU A 25 -14.41 -8.57 23.69
N ASP A 26 -14.66 -7.27 23.59
CA ASP A 26 -15.82 -6.60 24.16
C ASP A 26 -16.80 -6.08 23.07
N THR A 27 -16.75 -6.66 21.88
CA THR A 27 -17.61 -6.29 20.76
C THR A 27 -18.08 -7.52 20.00
N GLU A 28 -19.30 -7.43 19.43
CA GLU A 28 -19.84 -8.45 18.52
C GLU A 28 -19.45 -8.16 17.05
N GLU A 29 -18.75 -7.05 16.80
CA GLU A 29 -18.29 -6.68 15.47
C GLU A 29 -17.22 -7.67 14.97
N MET A 30 -17.42 -8.17 13.76
CA MET A 30 -16.51 -9.12 13.11
C MET A 30 -15.90 -8.47 11.88
N TYR A 31 -14.61 -8.69 11.68
CA TYR A 31 -13.92 -8.31 10.46
C TYR A 31 -13.99 -9.45 9.44
N LEU A 32 -14.36 -9.11 8.22
CA LEU A 32 -14.42 -10.08 7.12
C LEU A 32 -13.22 -9.87 6.19
N GLN A 33 -12.16 -10.63 6.42
CA GLN A 33 -10.98 -10.60 5.57
C GLN A 33 -11.23 -11.36 4.25
N GLY A 34 -10.83 -10.77 3.15
CA GLY A 34 -10.99 -11.36 1.82
C GLY A 34 -12.20 -10.86 1.05
N MET A 35 -12.90 -9.85 1.60
CA MET A 35 -14.10 -9.26 1.01
C MET A 35 -13.90 -7.81 0.56
N SER A 36 -12.65 -7.38 0.31
CA SER A 36 -12.37 -6.04 -0.22
C SER A 36 -13.09 -5.81 -1.56
N SER A 37 -13.75 -4.68 -1.68
CA SER A 37 -14.55 -4.34 -2.86
C SER A 37 -14.72 -2.83 -2.99
N SER A 38 -14.90 -2.36 -4.23
CA SER A 38 -15.29 -0.99 -4.56
C SER A 38 -16.77 -0.85 -4.91
N LEU A 39 -17.53 -1.94 -4.82
CA LEU A 39 -18.96 -1.94 -5.14
C LEU A 39 -19.76 -1.01 -4.21
N PRO A 40 -20.84 -0.41 -4.70
CA PRO A 40 -21.73 0.37 -3.86
C PRO A 40 -22.29 -0.43 -2.69
N GLU A 41 -22.55 0.21 -1.55
CA GLU A 41 -23.03 -0.42 -0.33
C GLU A 41 -24.28 -1.29 -0.54
N ALA A 42 -25.25 -0.82 -1.33
CA ALA A 42 -26.44 -1.59 -1.64
C ALA A 42 -26.13 -2.94 -2.30
N VAL A 43 -25.15 -2.95 -3.22
CA VAL A 43 -24.69 -4.18 -3.90
C VAL A 43 -23.92 -5.07 -2.95
N GLN A 44 -23.11 -4.49 -2.05
CA GLN A 44 -22.40 -5.25 -1.03
C GLN A 44 -23.38 -5.99 -0.11
N ASN A 45 -24.45 -5.32 0.32
CA ASN A 45 -25.49 -5.92 1.16
C ASN A 45 -26.17 -7.13 0.48
N GLU A 46 -26.46 -7.04 -0.81
CA GLU A 46 -27.01 -8.15 -1.57
C GLU A 46 -26.00 -9.28 -1.73
N MET A 47 -24.76 -8.95 -2.09
CA MET A 47 -23.66 -9.88 -2.30
C MET A 47 -23.36 -10.71 -1.03
N TYR A 48 -23.23 -10.08 0.12
CA TYR A 48 -22.93 -10.77 1.37
C TYR A 48 -24.04 -11.78 1.74
N ARG A 49 -25.29 -11.44 1.50
CA ARG A 49 -26.44 -12.31 1.81
C ARG A 49 -26.53 -13.56 0.92
N THR A 50 -25.78 -13.61 -0.16
CA THR A 50 -25.69 -14.83 -1.00
C THR A 50 -24.71 -15.86 -0.43
N ILE A 51 -23.93 -15.49 0.58
CA ILE A 51 -22.93 -16.36 1.19
C ILE A 51 -23.60 -17.15 2.31
N GLU A 52 -23.45 -18.47 2.31
CA GLU A 52 -23.99 -19.35 3.33
C GLU A 52 -23.51 -18.94 4.73
N GLY A 53 -24.46 -18.73 5.64
CA GLY A 53 -24.23 -18.25 7.00
C GLY A 53 -24.25 -16.73 7.16
N PHE A 54 -24.36 -15.95 6.06
CA PHE A 54 -24.42 -14.50 6.08
C PHE A 54 -25.78 -13.93 5.67
N GLU A 55 -26.82 -14.77 5.61
CA GLU A 55 -28.17 -14.39 5.15
C GLU A 55 -28.77 -13.23 5.95
N HIS A 56 -28.39 -13.13 7.23
CA HIS A 56 -28.88 -12.12 8.19
C HIS A 56 -27.79 -11.17 8.65
N LEU A 57 -26.67 -11.11 7.92
CA LEU A 57 -25.55 -10.23 8.24
C LEU A 57 -26.01 -8.76 8.21
N GLU A 58 -25.56 -8.00 9.19
CA GLU A 58 -25.67 -6.55 9.24
C GLU A 58 -24.29 -5.91 9.02
N ILE A 59 -24.17 -5.08 7.99
CA ILE A 59 -22.91 -4.40 7.68
C ILE A 59 -22.78 -3.16 8.56
N MET A 60 -21.82 -3.17 9.47
CA MET A 60 -21.48 -2.01 10.30
C MET A 60 -20.66 -0.97 9.55
N ARG A 61 -19.76 -1.43 8.67
CA ARG A 61 -18.94 -0.61 7.78
C ARG A 61 -18.80 -1.32 6.43
N PRO A 62 -19.22 -0.70 5.34
CA PRO A 62 -19.02 -1.28 4.02
C PRO A 62 -17.53 -1.36 3.67
N ALA A 63 -17.18 -2.30 2.80
CA ALA A 63 -15.87 -2.31 2.15
C ALA A 63 -15.73 -1.06 1.27
N TYR A 64 -14.51 -0.61 1.07
CA TYR A 64 -14.20 0.60 0.30
C TYR A 64 -13.00 0.37 -0.60
N ALA A 65 -12.97 1.09 -1.71
CA ALA A 65 -11.78 1.18 -2.53
C ALA A 65 -10.81 2.20 -1.94
N ILE A 66 -9.54 1.91 -2.07
CA ILE A 66 -8.48 2.86 -1.76
C ILE A 66 -7.80 3.21 -3.07
N GLU A 67 -7.78 4.48 -3.40
CA GLU A 67 -6.97 5.03 -4.49
C GLU A 67 -5.85 5.86 -3.88
N TYR A 68 -4.69 5.79 -4.49
CA TYR A 68 -3.52 6.48 -4.01
C TYR A 68 -2.97 7.42 -5.07
N ASP A 69 -2.81 8.68 -4.72
CA ASP A 69 -1.99 9.57 -5.50
C ASP A 69 -0.51 9.24 -5.27
N CYS A 70 0.28 9.27 -6.32
CA CYS A 70 1.73 9.15 -6.22
C CYS A 70 2.42 10.19 -7.10
N ALA A 71 3.58 10.64 -6.66
CA ALA A 71 4.49 11.40 -7.50
C ALA A 71 5.34 10.45 -8.35
N ASP A 72 5.83 10.94 -9.47
CA ASP A 72 6.83 10.21 -10.24
C ASP A 72 8.13 10.10 -9.44
N PRO A 73 8.51 8.91 -8.95
CA PRO A 73 9.71 8.75 -8.14
C PRO A 73 11.01 9.01 -8.91
N THR A 74 10.97 9.05 -10.23
CA THR A 74 12.15 9.44 -11.04
C THR A 74 12.51 10.91 -10.89
N ALA A 75 11.61 11.73 -10.33
CA ALA A 75 11.90 13.10 -9.93
C ALA A 75 12.78 13.20 -8.67
N LEU A 76 13.02 12.09 -7.97
CA LEU A 76 13.86 12.01 -6.79
C LEU A 76 15.32 11.68 -7.15
N ALA A 77 16.24 12.22 -6.39
CA ALA A 77 17.63 11.78 -6.35
C ALA A 77 17.74 10.47 -5.50
N PRO A 78 18.87 9.74 -5.58
CA PRO A 78 19.09 8.55 -4.74
C PRO A 78 19.11 8.82 -3.23
N THR A 79 19.14 10.09 -2.82
CA THR A 79 18.97 10.54 -1.44
C THR A 79 17.51 10.69 -1.02
N LEU A 80 16.57 10.49 -1.95
CA LEU A 80 15.14 10.76 -1.85
C LEU A 80 14.79 12.28 -1.78
N GLU A 81 15.73 13.16 -2.08
CA GLU A 81 15.48 14.59 -2.27
C GLU A 81 14.92 14.83 -3.67
N PHE A 82 13.95 15.73 -3.80
CA PHE A 82 13.46 16.15 -5.12
C PHE A 82 14.56 16.90 -5.87
N LYS A 83 14.80 16.53 -7.12
CA LYS A 83 15.84 17.12 -7.97
C LYS A 83 15.62 18.62 -8.20
N GLU A 84 14.37 19.04 -8.31
CA GLU A 84 14.00 20.42 -8.63
C GLU A 84 13.71 21.27 -7.38
N ILE A 85 13.47 20.65 -6.23
CA ILE A 85 13.10 21.37 -5.00
C ILE A 85 14.05 20.99 -3.88
N ARG A 86 15.06 21.85 -3.70
CA ARG A 86 16.05 21.63 -2.65
C ARG A 86 15.45 21.62 -1.26
N GLY A 87 15.80 20.64 -0.47
CA GLY A 87 15.34 20.46 0.91
C GLY A 87 14.00 19.74 1.03
N LEU A 88 13.35 19.40 -0.09
CA LEU A 88 12.14 18.58 -0.09
C LEU A 88 12.51 17.13 -0.34
N TYR A 89 12.03 16.24 0.53
CA TYR A 89 12.25 14.79 0.45
C TYR A 89 10.92 14.07 0.34
N GLY A 90 10.87 13.04 -0.52
CA GLY A 90 9.71 12.16 -0.67
C GLY A 90 9.95 10.81 -0.01
N ALA A 91 8.97 10.28 0.72
CA ALA A 91 9.07 8.95 1.32
C ALA A 91 7.70 8.28 1.47
N GLY A 92 7.69 6.96 1.34
CA GLY A 92 6.52 6.14 1.56
C GLY A 92 5.68 5.96 0.30
N GLN A 93 4.41 5.68 0.49
CA GLN A 93 3.44 5.37 -0.55
C GLN A 93 3.35 6.44 -1.64
N PHE A 94 3.54 7.69 -1.28
CA PHE A 94 3.61 8.84 -2.18
C PHE A 94 4.64 8.66 -3.32
N ASN A 95 5.69 7.86 -3.09
CA ASN A 95 6.69 7.50 -4.10
C ASN A 95 6.31 6.25 -4.92
N GLY A 96 5.06 5.78 -4.84
CA GLY A 96 4.57 4.64 -5.62
C GLY A 96 4.86 3.27 -5.00
N THR A 97 5.04 3.20 -3.69
CA THR A 97 5.15 1.92 -2.95
C THR A 97 3.87 1.63 -2.18
N SER A 98 3.54 0.35 -1.94
CA SER A 98 2.32 -0.05 -1.24
C SER A 98 2.58 -0.72 0.12
N GLY A 99 3.82 -1.10 0.44
CA GLY A 99 4.16 -1.80 1.67
C GLY A 99 4.54 -0.86 2.81
N TYR A 100 4.26 -1.30 4.04
CA TYR A 100 4.66 -0.56 5.25
C TYR A 100 6.17 -0.54 5.45
N GLU A 101 6.83 -1.63 5.11
CA GLU A 101 8.28 -1.80 5.20
C GLU A 101 9.00 -0.87 4.23
N GLU A 102 8.50 -0.74 3.01
CA GLU A 102 9.03 0.19 2.02
C GLU A 102 8.87 1.64 2.48
N ALA A 103 7.73 1.97 3.08
CA ALA A 103 7.48 3.30 3.62
C ALA A 103 8.45 3.63 4.77
N ALA A 104 8.66 2.68 5.69
CA ALA A 104 9.59 2.83 6.81
C ALA A 104 11.03 3.01 6.34
N ALA A 105 11.47 2.21 5.36
CA ALA A 105 12.82 2.28 4.79
C ALA A 105 13.08 3.63 4.10
N GLN A 106 12.12 4.09 3.31
CA GLN A 106 12.20 5.40 2.64
C GLN A 106 12.21 6.53 3.65
N GLY A 107 11.33 6.49 4.67
CA GLY A 107 11.25 7.50 5.72
C GLY A 107 12.55 7.62 6.49
N LEU A 108 13.18 6.48 6.83
CA LEU A 108 14.49 6.46 7.48
C LEU A 108 15.57 7.12 6.62
N LEU A 109 15.68 6.72 5.35
CA LEU A 109 16.71 7.25 4.44
C LEU A 109 16.50 8.73 4.14
N ALA A 110 15.27 9.16 3.86
CA ALA A 110 14.91 10.55 3.61
C ALA A 110 15.22 11.43 4.84
N GLY A 111 14.81 10.98 6.04
CA GLY A 111 15.07 11.68 7.28
C GLY A 111 16.55 11.81 7.61
N LEU A 112 17.33 10.73 7.42
CA LEU A 112 18.80 10.78 7.57
C LEU A 112 19.43 11.78 6.60
N ASN A 113 19.01 11.78 5.35
CA ASN A 113 19.56 12.69 4.34
C ASN A 113 19.17 14.15 4.59
N ALA A 114 17.94 14.40 5.00
CA ALA A 114 17.48 15.72 5.40
C ALA A 114 18.31 16.26 6.60
N ALA A 115 18.51 15.44 7.64
CA ALA A 115 19.32 15.81 8.79
C ALA A 115 20.79 16.11 8.41
N ARG A 116 21.37 15.30 7.53
CA ARG A 116 22.73 15.52 7.02
C ARG A 116 22.85 16.77 6.19
N ALA A 117 21.85 17.07 5.36
CA ALA A 117 21.82 18.30 4.58
C ALA A 117 21.81 19.56 5.47
N VAL A 118 20.99 19.58 6.53
CA VAL A 118 20.98 20.66 7.53
C VAL A 118 22.34 20.81 8.22
N GLN A 119 23.06 19.69 8.44
CA GLN A 119 24.40 19.69 9.04
C GLN A 119 25.54 20.02 8.05
N GLY A 120 25.22 20.27 6.79
CA GLY A 120 26.23 20.49 5.74
C GLY A 120 27.06 19.23 5.40
N ARG A 121 26.55 18.06 5.69
CA ARG A 121 27.22 16.77 5.43
C ARG A 121 26.73 16.18 4.10
N PRO A 122 27.54 15.39 3.41
CA PRO A 122 27.12 14.72 2.19
C PRO A 122 26.01 13.72 2.48
N GLY A 123 25.06 13.59 1.53
CA GLY A 123 23.96 12.62 1.61
C GLY A 123 24.47 11.16 1.61
N ILE A 124 23.66 10.28 2.16
CA ILE A 124 23.86 8.83 2.13
C ILE A 124 23.11 8.28 0.92
N VAL A 125 23.80 7.52 0.09
CA VAL A 125 23.24 6.73 -1.01
C VAL A 125 23.59 5.27 -0.75
N LEU A 126 22.58 4.45 -0.56
CA LEU A 126 22.74 3.01 -0.45
C LEU A 126 22.76 2.41 -1.85
N LYS A 127 23.79 1.62 -2.13
CA LYS A 127 23.91 0.98 -3.43
C LYS A 127 23.03 -0.26 -3.51
N ARG A 128 22.55 -0.56 -4.70
CA ARG A 128 21.69 -1.69 -4.99
C ARG A 128 22.24 -3.03 -4.46
N GLN A 129 23.54 -3.25 -4.58
CA GLN A 129 24.19 -4.49 -4.14
C GLN A 129 24.50 -4.54 -2.64
N GLU A 130 24.28 -3.46 -1.90
CA GLU A 130 24.63 -3.36 -0.48
C GLU A 130 23.43 -3.67 0.43
N SER A 131 22.19 -3.41 -0.05
CA SER A 131 21.00 -3.63 0.76
C SER A 131 19.71 -3.69 -0.07
N TYR A 132 18.67 -4.30 0.48
CA TYR A 132 17.31 -4.23 -0.08
C TYR A 132 16.77 -2.80 -0.17
N ILE A 133 17.10 -1.94 0.80
CA ILE A 133 16.75 -0.50 0.75
C ILE A 133 17.43 0.16 -0.44
N GLY A 134 18.69 -0.18 -0.70
CA GLY A 134 19.42 0.31 -1.88
C GLY A 134 18.77 -0.15 -3.19
N THR A 135 18.32 -1.41 -3.27
CA THR A 135 17.60 -1.94 -4.42
C THR A 135 16.27 -1.22 -4.63
N LEU A 136 15.49 -1.05 -3.56
CA LEU A 136 14.21 -0.32 -3.58
C LEU A 136 14.39 1.10 -4.13
N VAL A 137 15.29 1.87 -3.53
CA VAL A 137 15.52 3.26 -3.93
C VAL A 137 16.05 3.36 -5.36
N ASP A 138 16.98 2.50 -5.74
CA ASP A 138 17.52 2.47 -7.11
C ASP A 138 16.41 2.18 -8.14
N ASP A 139 15.54 1.20 -7.88
CA ASP A 139 14.41 0.90 -8.77
C ASP A 139 13.44 2.07 -8.87
N LEU A 140 13.09 2.70 -7.76
CA LEU A 140 12.18 3.86 -7.75
C LEU A 140 12.73 5.02 -8.58
N VAL A 141 13.97 5.44 -8.32
CA VAL A 141 14.50 6.69 -8.91
C VAL A 141 15.03 6.51 -10.34
N THR A 142 15.27 5.27 -10.78
CA THR A 142 15.80 4.99 -12.14
C THR A 142 14.77 4.44 -13.10
N LYS A 143 13.87 3.57 -12.62
CA LYS A 143 12.86 2.90 -13.47
C LYS A 143 11.49 3.55 -13.36
N GLY A 144 11.20 4.20 -12.24
CA GLY A 144 9.85 4.62 -11.90
C GLY A 144 8.94 3.44 -11.57
N VAL A 145 7.65 3.72 -11.45
CA VAL A 145 6.63 2.71 -11.16
C VAL A 145 5.42 2.90 -12.07
N LEU A 146 4.91 1.79 -12.59
CA LEU A 146 3.63 1.75 -13.31
C LEU A 146 2.55 1.11 -12.43
N ASP A 147 2.95 0.16 -11.59
CA ASP A 147 2.13 -0.49 -10.56
C ASP A 147 2.82 -0.26 -9.19
N PRO A 148 2.07 -0.27 -8.09
CA PRO A 148 2.66 -0.10 -6.76
C PRO A 148 3.79 -1.09 -6.50
N TYR A 149 4.96 -0.56 -6.15
CA TYR A 149 6.13 -1.38 -5.82
C TYR A 149 5.96 -1.99 -4.40
N ALA A 150 6.19 -3.30 -4.28
CA ALA A 150 6.14 -4.05 -3.02
C ALA A 150 7.18 -5.19 -3.01
#